data_07fb561ca8c209f0689369c1b351ba62
#
_entry.id   07fb561ca8c209f0689369c1b351ba62
#
_cell.length_a   1.000
_cell.length_b   1.000
_cell.length_c   1.000
_cell.angle_alpha   90.00
_cell.angle_beta   90.00
_cell.angle_gamma   90.00
#
_symmetry.space_group_name_H-M   'P 1'
#
loop_
_entity.id
_entity.type
_entity.pdbx_description
1 polymer ?
#
loop_
_entity_poly.entity_id
_entity_poly.type
_entity_poly.pdbx_seq_one_letter_code
_entity_poly.pdbx_strand_id
1 'polypeptide(L)'
;MIYLGNDTMDKVERMVCEQVNTAMSTEEKEGVNADDLYVGNTNIPFARAVARNFVLDVLHNRYGFSYSVIAQRADINEKSAMRCVRKCHELVGYDKTYAYVNTLINDRLREWYGE
;
A
#
# COMPACT_ATOMS: atom_id res chain seq x y z
N MET A 1 -13.22 1.09 23.18
CA MET A 1 -13.14 0.30 21.96
C MET A 1 -12.35 1.03 20.89
N ILE A 2 -11.48 0.30 20.24
CA ILE A 2 -10.67 0.90 19.20
C ILE A 2 -11.42 0.82 17.90
N TYR A 3 -11.56 1.96 17.28
CA TYR A 3 -12.26 2.03 16.02
C TYR A 3 -11.24 2.08 14.90
N LEU A 4 -11.20 1.05 14.08
CA LEU A 4 -10.34 1.02 12.91
C LEU A 4 -11.20 1.40 11.73
N GLY A 5 -10.91 2.50 11.14
CA GLY A 5 -11.72 2.94 10.04
C GLY A 5 -10.94 3.85 9.14
N ASN A 6 -11.58 4.92 8.70
CA ASN A 6 -10.96 5.79 7.71
C ASN A 6 -9.66 6.42 8.20
N ASP A 7 -9.57 6.76 9.49
CA ASP A 7 -8.35 7.36 10.00
C ASP A 7 -7.17 6.42 9.90
N THR A 8 -7.40 5.13 10.19
CA THR A 8 -6.35 4.12 10.06
C THR A 8 -5.94 3.96 8.61
N MET A 9 -6.92 3.90 7.73
CA MET A 9 -6.63 3.74 6.31
C MET A 9 -5.87 4.94 5.78
N ASP A 10 -6.27 6.16 6.18
CA ASP A 10 -5.56 7.37 5.76
C ASP A 10 -4.11 7.32 6.20
N LYS A 11 -3.87 6.90 7.42
CA LYS A 11 -2.51 6.86 7.96
C LYS A 11 -1.65 5.86 7.22
N VAL A 12 -2.20 4.68 6.94
CA VAL A 12 -1.48 3.65 6.21
C VAL A 12 -1.19 4.11 4.79
N GLU A 13 -2.18 4.71 4.14
CA GLU A 13 -2.00 5.17 2.77
C GLU A 13 -0.88 6.20 2.67
N ARG A 14 -0.85 7.16 3.58
CA ARG A 14 0.21 8.17 3.55
C ARG A 14 1.57 7.56 3.84
N MET A 15 1.63 6.68 4.82
CA MET A 15 2.89 6.05 5.18
C MET A 15 3.44 5.23 4.02
N VAL A 16 2.59 4.43 3.37
CA VAL A 16 3.05 3.59 2.27
C VAL A 16 3.54 4.45 1.11
N CYS A 17 2.80 5.51 0.78
CA CYS A 17 3.23 6.39 -0.30
C CYS A 17 4.59 7.01 -0.01
N GLU A 18 4.83 7.42 1.24
CA GLU A 18 6.13 7.97 1.62
C GLU A 18 7.25 6.95 1.44
N GLN A 19 7.00 5.71 1.84
CA GLN A 19 8.02 4.69 1.72
C GLN A 19 8.30 4.33 0.26
N VAL A 20 7.27 4.30 -0.56
CA VAL A 20 7.47 4.04 -1.98
C VAL A 20 8.29 5.16 -2.62
N ASN A 21 7.98 6.40 -2.28
CA ASN A 21 8.74 7.51 -2.82
C ASN A 21 10.20 7.46 -2.39
N THR A 22 10.44 7.10 -1.14
CA THR A 22 11.80 6.95 -0.65
C THR A 22 12.53 5.85 -1.39
N ALA A 23 11.87 4.72 -1.57
CA ALA A 23 12.52 3.58 -2.20
C ALA A 23 12.87 3.84 -3.65
N MET A 24 12.05 4.61 -4.32
CA MET A 24 12.26 4.84 -5.74
C MET A 24 13.14 6.03 -6.00
N SER A 25 13.52 6.75 -4.97
CA SER A 25 14.42 7.89 -5.08
C SER A 25 13.99 8.82 -6.15
N THR A 26 12.73 9.09 -6.22
CA THR A 26 12.28 9.83 -7.36
C THR A 26 12.62 11.24 -7.15
N GLU A 27 13.60 11.68 -7.87
CA GLU A 27 13.76 13.02 -8.06
C GLU A 27 12.82 13.49 -9.08
N GLU A 28 12.17 12.56 -9.77
CA GLU A 28 11.18 12.90 -10.71
C GLU A 28 10.03 13.39 -9.94
N LYS A 29 9.29 14.26 -10.49
CA LYS A 29 8.17 14.78 -9.84
C LYS A 29 7.05 13.81 -9.77
N GLU A 30 7.21 12.65 -10.32
CA GLU A 30 6.11 11.75 -10.43
C GLU A 30 5.95 10.84 -9.24
N GLY A 31 6.25 11.29 -8.06
CA GLY A 31 6.01 10.50 -6.88
C GLY A 31 4.53 10.19 -6.72
N VAL A 32 4.21 9.33 -5.77
CA VAL A 32 2.83 8.97 -5.49
C VAL A 32 2.41 9.61 -4.18
N ASN A 33 1.15 10.06 -4.11
CA ASN A 33 0.63 10.56 -2.85
C ASN A 33 -0.72 9.96 -2.61
N ALA A 34 -1.18 10.07 -1.36
CA ALA A 34 -2.40 9.38 -0.95
C ALA A 34 -3.63 9.87 -1.68
N ASP A 35 -3.64 11.15 -2.06
CA ASP A 35 -4.82 11.70 -2.72
C ASP A 35 -5.04 11.09 -4.09
N ASP A 36 -3.97 10.68 -4.77
CA ASP A 36 -4.08 10.14 -6.11
C ASP A 36 -4.00 8.63 -6.15
N LEU A 37 -3.87 8.00 -5.00
CA LEU A 37 -3.53 6.59 -4.93
C LEU A 37 -4.46 5.69 -5.73
N TYR A 38 -5.75 5.96 -5.65
CA TYR A 38 -6.74 5.09 -6.29
C TYR A 38 -7.32 5.67 -7.57
N VAL A 39 -6.76 6.76 -8.06
CA VAL A 39 -7.29 7.41 -9.26
C VAL A 39 -6.85 6.63 -10.49
N GLY A 40 -7.80 6.38 -11.38
CA GLY A 40 -7.51 5.71 -12.62
C GLY A 40 -7.35 4.22 -12.46
N ASN A 41 -7.56 3.48 -13.54
CA ASN A 41 -7.41 2.03 -13.48
C ASN A 41 -6.73 1.47 -14.72
N THR A 42 -6.20 2.34 -15.60
CA THR A 42 -5.40 1.86 -16.72
C THR A 42 -4.20 2.78 -16.82
N ASN A 43 -3.09 2.25 -17.30
CA ASN A 43 -1.85 3.03 -17.47
C ASN A 43 -1.43 3.71 -16.18
N ILE A 44 -1.54 2.97 -15.07
CA ILE A 44 -1.17 3.51 -13.77
C ILE A 44 0.35 3.56 -13.67
N PRO A 45 0.92 4.70 -13.24
CA PRO A 45 2.36 4.76 -13.05
C PRO A 45 2.86 3.68 -12.10
N PHE A 46 4.07 3.20 -12.34
CA PHE A 46 4.60 2.07 -11.57
C PHE A 46 4.60 2.36 -10.07
N ALA A 47 5.04 3.56 -9.67
CA ALA A 47 5.07 3.88 -8.24
C ALA A 47 3.69 3.79 -7.61
N ARG A 48 2.66 4.24 -8.33
CA ARG A 48 1.31 4.17 -7.80
C ARG A 48 0.83 2.73 -7.70
N ALA A 49 1.18 1.90 -8.69
CA ALA A 49 0.80 0.49 -8.64
C ALA A 49 1.46 -0.21 -7.44
N VAL A 50 2.73 0.07 -7.21
CA VAL A 50 3.43 -0.51 -6.06
C VAL A 50 2.75 -0.06 -4.76
N ALA A 51 2.47 1.23 -4.64
CA ALA A 51 1.85 1.75 -3.43
C ALA A 51 0.48 1.14 -3.19
N ARG A 52 -0.34 1.04 -4.24
CA ARG A 52 -1.67 0.45 -4.09
C ARG A 52 -1.59 -0.99 -3.60
N ASN A 53 -0.69 -1.77 -4.18
CA ASN A 53 -0.57 -3.16 -3.77
C ASN A 53 -0.15 -3.27 -2.30
N PHE A 54 0.80 -2.45 -1.86
CA PHE A 54 1.23 -2.49 -0.47
C PHE A 54 0.17 -1.98 0.49
N VAL A 55 -0.56 -0.93 0.11
CA VAL A 55 -1.63 -0.43 0.99
C VAL A 55 -2.66 -1.53 1.23
N LEU A 56 -3.09 -2.20 0.15
CA LEU A 56 -4.10 -3.24 0.31
C LEU A 56 -3.57 -4.41 1.12
N ASP A 57 -2.30 -4.76 0.92
CA ASP A 57 -1.69 -5.83 1.68
C ASP A 57 -1.61 -5.48 3.17
N VAL A 58 -1.15 -4.28 3.50
CA VAL A 58 -1.02 -3.87 4.89
C VAL A 58 -2.39 -3.81 5.56
N LEU A 59 -3.36 -3.21 4.89
CA LEU A 59 -4.69 -3.09 5.48
C LEU A 59 -5.33 -4.46 5.72
N HIS A 60 -5.13 -5.39 4.80
CA HIS A 60 -5.74 -6.70 4.96
C HIS A 60 -4.97 -7.57 5.95
N ASN A 61 -3.66 -7.66 5.81
CA ASN A 61 -2.89 -8.63 6.59
C ASN A 61 -2.41 -8.11 7.93
N ARG A 62 -2.21 -6.79 8.06
CA ARG A 62 -1.74 -6.26 9.33
C ARG A 62 -2.87 -5.68 10.16
N TYR A 63 -3.91 -5.19 9.54
CA TYR A 63 -5.01 -4.55 10.27
C TYR A 63 -6.30 -5.35 10.22
N GLY A 64 -6.36 -6.40 9.42
CA GLY A 64 -7.51 -7.28 9.44
C GLY A 64 -8.73 -6.81 8.67
N PHE A 65 -8.60 -5.79 7.84
CA PHE A 65 -9.74 -5.37 7.03
C PHE A 65 -10.05 -6.45 6.00
N SER A 66 -11.33 -6.71 5.79
CA SER A 66 -11.72 -7.71 4.81
C SER A 66 -11.43 -7.24 3.39
N TYR A 67 -11.37 -8.20 2.45
CA TYR A 67 -11.21 -7.84 1.06
C TYR A 67 -12.34 -6.96 0.58
N SER A 68 -13.55 -7.17 1.08
CA SER A 68 -14.69 -6.34 0.70
C SER A 68 -14.45 -4.88 1.07
N VAL A 69 -13.96 -4.67 2.28
CA VAL A 69 -13.73 -3.30 2.77
C VAL A 69 -12.61 -2.61 2.01
N ILE A 70 -11.49 -3.30 1.80
CA ILE A 70 -10.40 -2.63 1.10
C ILE A 70 -10.71 -2.45 -0.38
N ALA A 71 -11.48 -3.34 -0.96
CA ALA A 71 -11.90 -3.17 -2.35
C ALA A 71 -12.78 -1.95 -2.51
N GLN A 72 -13.68 -1.75 -1.56
CA GLN A 72 -14.54 -0.59 -1.57
C GLN A 72 -13.74 0.70 -1.43
N ARG A 73 -12.76 0.68 -0.55
CA ARG A 73 -11.89 1.86 -0.36
C ARG A 73 -11.15 2.21 -1.63
N ALA A 74 -10.68 1.20 -2.37
CA ALA A 74 -9.89 1.41 -3.57
C ALA A 74 -10.76 1.53 -4.84
N ASP A 75 -12.06 1.36 -4.69
CA ASP A 75 -13.00 1.43 -5.82
C ASP A 75 -12.68 0.36 -6.87
N ILE A 76 -12.44 -0.86 -6.41
CA ILE A 76 -12.22 -2.01 -7.28
C ILE A 76 -13.07 -3.16 -6.73
N ASN A 77 -13.15 -4.25 -7.49
CA ASN A 77 -13.91 -5.39 -6.99
C ASN A 77 -13.01 -6.25 -6.09
N GLU A 78 -13.64 -7.17 -5.36
CA GLU A 78 -12.91 -8.00 -4.41
C GLU A 78 -11.85 -8.86 -5.07
N LYS A 79 -12.14 -9.40 -6.23
CA LYS A 79 -11.15 -10.22 -6.92
C LYS A 79 -9.91 -9.43 -7.25
N SER A 80 -10.08 -8.18 -7.65
CA SER A 80 -8.94 -7.32 -7.94
C SER A 80 -8.15 -7.04 -6.67
N ALA A 81 -8.84 -6.81 -5.56
CA ALA A 81 -8.16 -6.58 -4.28
C ALA A 81 -7.34 -7.80 -3.88
N MET A 82 -7.93 -8.99 -4.01
CA MET A 82 -7.21 -10.22 -3.68
C MET A 82 -5.99 -10.38 -4.57
N ARG A 83 -6.12 -10.05 -5.84
CA ARG A 83 -5.01 -10.16 -6.77
C ARG A 83 -3.89 -9.21 -6.40
N CYS A 84 -4.22 -7.99 -5.99
CA CYS A 84 -3.22 -7.02 -5.59
C CYS A 84 -2.44 -7.50 -4.37
N VAL A 85 -3.15 -8.05 -3.38
CA VAL A 85 -2.50 -8.54 -2.17
C VAL A 85 -1.59 -9.72 -2.50
N ARG A 86 -2.09 -10.64 -3.31
CA ARG A 86 -1.31 -11.80 -3.70
C ARG A 86 -0.07 -11.40 -4.48
N LYS A 87 -0.23 -10.48 -5.41
CA LYS A 87 0.89 -10.02 -6.22
C LYS A 87 1.96 -9.37 -5.35
N CYS A 88 1.54 -8.59 -4.36
CA CYS A 88 2.49 -7.96 -3.46
C CYS A 88 3.32 -9.02 -2.73
N HIS A 89 2.67 -10.05 -2.20
CA HIS A 89 3.37 -11.12 -1.52
C HIS A 89 4.38 -11.81 -2.43
N GLU A 90 3.98 -12.08 -3.65
CA GLU A 90 4.87 -12.76 -4.57
C GLU A 90 6.08 -11.91 -4.92
N LEU A 91 5.83 -10.63 -5.20
CA LEU A 91 6.92 -9.78 -5.67
C LEU A 91 7.91 -9.41 -4.57
N VAL A 92 7.46 -9.37 -3.32
CA VAL A 92 8.39 -9.15 -2.22
C VAL A 92 9.47 -10.23 -2.22
N GLY A 93 9.15 -11.41 -2.70
CA GLY A 93 10.10 -12.52 -2.69
C GLY A 93 11.18 -12.43 -3.74
N TYR A 94 10.98 -11.65 -4.82
CA TYR A 94 12.00 -11.64 -5.85
C TYR A 94 12.16 -10.34 -6.62
N ASP A 95 11.37 -9.33 -6.31
CA ASP A 95 11.53 -8.02 -6.97
C ASP A 95 12.22 -7.08 -6.00
N LYS A 96 13.33 -6.50 -6.43
CA LYS A 96 14.14 -5.69 -5.52
C LYS A 96 13.38 -4.47 -4.98
N THR A 97 12.60 -3.83 -5.83
CA THR A 97 11.84 -2.66 -5.40
C THR A 97 10.82 -3.07 -4.34
N TYR A 98 10.08 -4.14 -4.60
CA TYR A 98 9.10 -4.60 -3.63
C TYR A 98 9.76 -5.03 -2.32
N ALA A 99 10.90 -5.71 -2.41
CA ALA A 99 11.60 -6.14 -1.21
C ALA A 99 12.05 -4.94 -0.38
N TYR A 100 12.56 -3.91 -1.02
CA TYR A 100 13.04 -2.73 -0.32
C TYR A 100 11.88 -1.95 0.30
N VAL A 101 10.81 -1.74 -0.46
CA VAL A 101 9.63 -1.06 0.07
C VAL A 101 9.08 -1.83 1.27
N ASN A 102 9.04 -3.15 1.17
CA ASN A 102 8.55 -3.97 2.27
C ASN A 102 9.37 -3.76 3.54
N THR A 103 10.69 -3.68 3.40
CA THR A 103 11.55 -3.41 4.55
C THR A 103 11.24 -2.05 5.17
N LEU A 104 11.11 -1.03 4.33
CA LEU A 104 10.82 0.31 4.85
C LEU A 104 9.47 0.37 5.55
N ILE A 105 8.48 -0.29 4.99
CA ILE A 105 7.15 -0.32 5.61
C ILE A 105 7.20 -1.04 6.95
N ASN A 106 7.89 -2.18 7.01
CA ASN A 106 7.99 -2.92 8.26
C ASN A 106 8.70 -2.11 9.33
N ASP A 107 9.73 -1.36 8.96
CA ASP A 107 10.42 -0.50 9.92
C ASP A 107 9.49 0.56 10.48
N ARG A 108 8.67 1.18 9.63
CA ARG A 108 7.74 2.19 10.12
C ARG A 108 6.67 1.58 11.00
N LEU A 109 6.19 0.41 10.66
CA LEU A 109 5.18 -0.24 11.50
C LEU A 109 5.75 -0.61 12.86
N ARG A 110 7.01 -1.03 12.90
CA ARG A 110 7.64 -1.28 14.20
C ARG A 110 7.72 -0.01 15.03
N GLU A 111 8.07 1.11 14.41
CA GLU A 111 8.11 2.37 15.13
C GLU A 111 6.74 2.72 15.70
N TRP A 112 5.69 2.49 14.92
CA TRP A 112 4.35 2.83 15.37
C TRP A 112 3.91 2.00 16.57
N TYR A 113 4.38 0.76 16.64
CA TYR A 113 3.93 -0.14 17.69
C TYR A 113 5.00 -0.40 18.75
N GLY A 114 6.11 0.30 18.69
CA GLY A 114 7.11 0.20 19.74
C GLY A 114 7.93 -1.06 19.74
N GLU A 115 8.06 -1.70 18.59
CA GLU A 115 8.84 -2.93 18.53
C GLU A 115 10.19 -2.76 17.94
#